data_38a6226ab7038c3f61f4ba407ef5baf4
#
_entry.id   38a6226ab7038c3f61f4ba407ef5baf4
#
_cell.length_a   1.000
_cell.length_b   1.000
_cell.length_c   1.000
_cell.angle_alpha   90.00
_cell.angle_beta   90.00
_cell.angle_gamma   90.00
#
_symmetry.space_group_name_H-M   'P 1'
#
loop_
_entity.id
_entity.type
_entity.pdbx_description
1 polymer ?
#
loop_
_entity_poly.entity_id
_entity_poly.type
_entity_poly.pdbx_seq_one_letter_code
_entity_poly.pdbx_strand_id
1 'polypeptide(L)' 'MEERDELKQLGNRLKTKREQLQLTQEEFAAKCKLTKNYIGMLERGERNPSYLTLLQIARNLKVSLKELI' A
#
# COMPACT_ATOMS: atom_id res chain seq x y z
N MET A 1 -18.19 7.26 -7.41
CA MET A 1 -16.79 7.65 -7.10
C MET A 1 -15.88 7.16 -8.22
N GLU A 2 -14.94 7.97 -8.63
CA GLU A 2 -14.02 7.58 -9.69
C GLU A 2 -12.99 6.57 -9.16
N GLU A 3 -12.54 5.69 -10.04
CA GLU A 3 -11.50 4.72 -9.72
C GLU A 3 -10.24 5.40 -9.16
N ARG A 4 -9.88 6.56 -9.72
CA ARG A 4 -8.70 7.31 -9.28
C ARG A 4 -8.83 7.74 -7.82
N ASP A 5 -10.03 8.15 -7.40
CA ASP A 5 -10.25 8.56 -6.01
C ASP A 5 -10.11 7.38 -5.06
N GLU A 6 -10.60 6.23 -5.47
CA GLU A 6 -10.47 5.01 -4.67
C GLU A 6 -9.02 4.58 -4.54
N LEU A 7 -8.25 4.72 -5.61
CA LEU A 7 -6.82 4.38 -5.57
C LEU A 7 -6.04 5.34 -4.68
N LYS A 8 -6.42 6.61 -4.66
CA LYS A 8 -5.78 7.57 -3.77
C LYS A 8 -6.11 7.28 -2.30
N GLN A 9 -7.35 6.89 -2.02
CA GLN A 9 -7.74 6.51 -0.67
C GLN A 9 -6.98 5.28 -0.20
N LEU A 10 -6.87 4.27 -1.07
CA LEU A 10 -6.09 3.08 -0.79
C LEU A 10 -4.64 3.45 -0.49
N GLY A 11 -4.06 4.28 -1.35
CA GLY A 11 -2.68 4.72 -1.20
C GLY A 11 -2.44 5.47 0.11
N ASN A 12 -3.37 6.35 0.49
CA ASN A 12 -3.26 7.08 1.74
C ASN A 12 -3.34 6.16 2.95
N ARG A 13 -4.23 5.18 2.91
CA ARG A 13 -4.36 4.22 4.01
C ARG A 13 -3.10 3.37 4.14
N LEU A 14 -2.56 2.93 3.01
CA LEU A 14 -1.32 2.16 3.00
C LEU A 14 -0.17 2.99 3.61
N LYS A 15 -0.03 4.23 3.17
CA LYS A 15 1.01 5.12 3.66
C LYS A 15 0.88 5.35 5.17
N THR A 16 -0.34 5.61 5.63
CA THR A 16 -0.60 5.84 7.05
C THR A 16 -0.20 4.62 7.88
N LYS A 17 -0.61 3.42 7.45
CA LYS A 17 -0.26 2.20 8.18
C LYS A 17 1.24 1.94 8.16
N ARG A 18 1.88 2.20 7.03
CA ARG A 18 3.33 2.05 6.92
C ARG A 18 4.05 2.97 7.90
N GLU A 19 3.63 4.24 7.94
CA GLU A 19 4.26 5.22 8.82
C GLU A 19 4.02 4.91 10.30
N GLN A 20 2.87 4.34 10.62
CA GLN A 20 2.59 3.90 11.99
C GLN A 20 3.54 2.79 12.43
N LEU A 21 4.04 1.99 11.49
CA LEU A 21 5.04 0.98 11.77
C LEU A 21 6.46 1.53 11.72
N GLN A 22 6.62 2.83 11.45
CA GLN A 22 7.91 3.51 11.38
C GLN A 22 8.81 2.92 10.29
N LEU A 23 8.22 2.52 9.18
CA LEU A 23 8.93 1.98 8.04
C LEU A 23 9.02 3.01 6.93
N THR A 24 10.21 3.12 6.30
CA THR A 24 10.33 3.91 5.08
C THR A 24 9.72 3.13 3.92
N GLN A 25 9.50 3.82 2.79
CA GLN A 25 9.01 3.15 1.59
C GLN A 25 9.95 2.02 1.17
N GLU A 26 11.26 2.27 1.26
CA GLU A 26 12.26 1.28 0.86
C GLU A 26 12.22 0.05 1.77
N GLU A 27 12.14 0.30 3.08
CA GLU A 27 12.06 -0.80 4.05
C GLU A 27 10.82 -1.64 3.86
N PHE A 28 9.68 -0.97 3.63
CA PHE A 28 8.43 -1.68 3.43
C PHE A 28 8.44 -2.46 2.12
N ALA A 29 8.98 -1.84 1.06
CA ALA A 29 9.09 -2.51 -0.24
C ALA A 29 9.91 -3.81 -0.11
N ALA A 30 11.02 -3.76 0.63
CA ALA A 30 11.84 -4.94 0.85
C ALA A 30 11.05 -6.04 1.56
N LYS A 31 10.24 -5.69 2.56
CA LYS A 31 9.41 -6.67 3.24
C LYS A 31 8.39 -7.32 2.32
N CYS A 32 7.85 -6.55 1.39
CA CYS A 32 6.84 -7.04 0.45
C CYS A 32 7.44 -7.69 -0.79
N LYS A 33 8.77 -7.66 -0.92
CA LYS A 33 9.47 -8.13 -2.13
C LYS A 33 9.01 -7.34 -3.36
N LEU A 34 8.80 -6.05 -3.17
CA LEU A 34 8.41 -5.10 -4.21
C LEU A 34 9.48 -4.02 -4.27
N THR A 35 9.37 -3.13 -5.27
CA THR A 35 10.33 -2.03 -5.39
C THR A 35 9.83 -0.82 -4.64
N LYS A 36 10.77 0.04 -4.20
CA LYS A 36 10.42 1.32 -3.60
C LYS A 36 9.57 2.16 -4.55
N ASN A 37 9.92 2.15 -5.83
CA ASN A 37 9.19 2.92 -6.83
C ASN A 37 7.74 2.48 -6.92
N TYR A 38 7.50 1.17 -6.88
CA TYR A 38 6.14 0.63 -6.93
C TYR A 38 5.34 1.04 -5.68
N ILE A 39 5.94 0.95 -4.50
CA ILE A 39 5.29 1.38 -3.27
C ILE A 39 4.93 2.87 -3.35
N GLY A 40 5.85 3.70 -3.84
CA GLY A 40 5.58 5.12 -4.01
C GLY A 40 4.40 5.38 -4.96
N MET A 41 4.33 4.64 -6.05
CA MET A 41 3.22 4.78 -7.00
C MET A 41 1.89 4.35 -6.37
N LEU A 42 1.90 3.27 -5.59
CA LEU A 42 0.70 2.84 -4.88
C LEU A 42 0.21 3.92 -3.91
N GLU A 43 1.14 4.51 -3.17
CA GLU A 43 0.78 5.52 -2.17
C GLU A 43 0.24 6.79 -2.81
N ARG A 44 0.65 7.10 -4.03
CA ARG A 44 0.13 8.26 -4.75
C ARG A 44 -1.15 7.97 -5.54
N GLY A 45 -1.62 6.72 -5.52
CA GLY A 45 -2.82 6.35 -6.25
C GLY A 45 -2.60 6.17 -7.74
N GLU A 46 -1.36 5.90 -8.14
CA GLU A 46 -0.99 5.80 -9.56
C GLU A 46 -1.01 4.36 -10.09
N ARG A 47 -1.25 3.38 -9.22
CA ARG A 47 -1.29 1.98 -9.63
C ARG A 47 -2.47 1.29 -8.96
N ASN A 48 -3.03 0.32 -9.68
CA ASN A 48 -4.13 -0.50 -9.17
C ASN A 48 -3.56 -1.89 -8.89
N PRO A 49 -3.27 -2.22 -7.62
CA PRO A 49 -2.65 -3.50 -7.30
C PRO A 49 -3.63 -4.65 -7.50
N SER A 50 -3.09 -5.81 -7.85
CA SER A 50 -3.90 -7.01 -7.91
C SER A 50 -4.34 -7.39 -6.49
N TYR A 51 -5.38 -8.23 -6.41
CA TYR A 51 -5.85 -8.70 -5.12
C TYR A 51 -4.74 -9.40 -4.33
N LEU A 52 -3.96 -10.25 -5.00
CA LEU A 52 -2.89 -10.98 -4.31
C LEU A 52 -1.79 -10.04 -3.81
N THR A 53 -1.45 -9.03 -4.61
CA THR A 53 -0.47 -8.03 -4.16
C THR A 53 -1.00 -7.27 -2.94
N LEU A 54 -2.29 -6.92 -2.97
CA LEU A 54 -2.90 -6.19 -1.88
C LEU A 54 -2.92 -7.03 -0.59
N LEU A 55 -3.19 -8.33 -0.71
CA LEU A 55 -3.14 -9.23 0.44
C LEU A 55 -1.72 -9.29 1.03
N GLN A 56 -0.71 -9.36 0.16
CA GLN A 56 0.67 -9.40 0.60
C GLN A 56 1.03 -8.11 1.35
N ILE A 57 0.58 -6.98 0.82
CA ILE A 57 0.81 -5.68 1.46
C ILE A 57 0.13 -5.65 2.84
N ALA A 58 -1.13 -6.07 2.92
CA ALA A 58 -1.86 -6.08 4.18
C ALA A 58 -1.17 -6.95 5.23
N ARG A 59 -0.67 -8.12 4.83
CA ARG A 59 0.05 -9.02 5.73
C ARG A 59 1.30 -8.36 6.28
N ASN A 60 2.04 -7.64 5.44
CA ASN A 60 3.26 -6.99 5.88
C ASN A 60 2.99 -5.74 6.71
N LEU A 61 1.81 -5.16 6.58
CA LEU A 61 1.35 -4.06 7.44
C LEU A 61 0.72 -4.57 8.72
N LYS A 62 0.49 -5.88 8.82
CA LYS A 62 -0.14 -6.52 9.98
C LYS A 62 -1.57 -6.00 10.20
N VAL A 63 -2.27 -5.79 9.10
CA VAL A 63 -3.68 -5.35 9.14
C VAL A 63 -4.52 -6.29 8.29
N SER A 64 -5.83 -6.25 8.50
CA SER A 64 -6.74 -6.98 7.63
C SER A 64 -6.95 -6.18 6.35
N LEU A 65 -7.34 -6.86 5.28
CA LEU A 65 -7.56 -6.21 3.99
C LEU A 65 -8.58 -5.08 4.09
N LYS A 66 -9.62 -5.26 4.88
CA LYS A 66 -10.68 -4.25 5.00
C LYS A 66 -10.19 -2.94 5.60
N GLU A 67 -9.05 -2.94 6.27
CA GLU A 67 -8.49 -1.70 6.81
C GLU A 67 -7.84 -0.84 5.73
N LEU A 68 -7.62 -1.42 4.54
CA LEU A 68 -7.04 -0.69 3.42
C LEU A 68 -8.10 -0.25 2.39
N ILE A 69 -9.26 -0.88 2.39
CA ILE A 69 -10.28 -0.64 1.37
C ILE A 69 -11.59 -0.04 1.94
#